data_32060180d3071fae90505daeadadc39a
#
_entry.id   32060180d3071fae90505daeadadc39a
#
_cell.length_a   1.000
_cell.length_b   1.000
_cell.length_c   1.000
_cell.angle_alpha   90.00
_cell.angle_beta   90.00
_cell.angle_gamma   90.00
#
_symmetry.space_group_name_H-M   'P 1'
#
loop_
_entity.id
_entity.type
_entity.pdbx_description
1 polymer ?
#
loop_
_entity_poly.entity_id
_entity_poly.type
_entity_poly.pdbx_seq_one_letter_code
_entity_poly.pdbx_strand_id
1 'polypeptide(L)'
;MNNAQTQSEKIVQLLSEKTMARAHEILKEGVTAATLARAVASGKIQRLTRGLYQLPNAELDADSTLAEVSKRIPKGRICMSTALAYHGLTDQMPRQVWIAIGAKDWEPKLDFPSIRIVRFRKPYLEYGVERHMISGVAVPIYSVAKALADAFRNPKLVDRSVAIESLRSAITQRKASPSEIAQAAVDCGAWKVMRPYLEAMTHNG
;
A
#
# COMPACT_ATOMS: atom_id res chain seq x y z
N MET A 1 2.47 -37.04 22.57
CA MET A 1 3.54 -36.23 23.16
C MET A 1 3.41 -34.84 22.56
N ASN A 2 2.78 -33.90 23.29
CA ASN A 2 2.65 -32.51 22.86
C ASN A 2 4.03 -31.85 22.97
N ASN A 3 4.70 -31.70 21.84
CA ASN A 3 5.95 -30.94 21.79
C ASN A 3 5.58 -29.44 21.95
N ALA A 4 5.68 -28.92 23.17
CA ALA A 4 5.40 -27.53 23.46
C ALA A 4 6.41 -26.69 22.66
N GLN A 5 5.93 -26.05 21.60
CA GLN A 5 6.72 -25.19 20.73
C GLN A 5 7.43 -24.10 21.54
N THR A 6 8.72 -23.97 21.37
CA THR A 6 9.51 -22.96 22.09
C THR A 6 9.09 -21.54 21.65
N GLN A 7 9.25 -20.55 22.51
CA GLN A 7 8.97 -19.16 22.16
C GLN A 7 9.76 -18.70 20.93
N SER A 8 10.97 -19.22 20.72
CA SER A 8 11.80 -18.92 19.56
C SER A 8 11.21 -19.50 18.26
N GLU A 9 10.67 -20.71 18.32
CA GLU A 9 9.99 -21.35 17.17
C GLU A 9 8.71 -20.62 16.81
N LYS A 10 7.94 -20.19 17.80
CA LYS A 10 6.74 -19.35 17.58
C LYS A 10 7.04 -18.06 16.83
N ILE A 11 8.15 -17.39 17.16
CA ILE A 11 8.58 -16.18 16.44
C ILE A 11 8.86 -16.51 14.97
N VAL A 12 9.64 -17.56 14.70
CA VAL A 12 10.01 -17.95 13.34
C VAL A 12 8.78 -18.36 12.55
N GLN A 13 7.88 -19.15 13.14
CA GLN A 13 6.63 -19.55 12.49
C GLN A 13 5.77 -18.34 12.13
N LEU A 14 5.52 -17.42 13.08
CA LEU A 14 4.74 -16.21 12.82
C LEU A 14 5.34 -15.38 11.69
N LEU A 15 6.68 -15.25 11.65
CA LEU A 15 7.36 -14.45 10.61
C LEU A 15 7.47 -15.19 9.28
N SER A 16 7.41 -16.52 9.24
CA SER A 16 7.30 -17.26 7.98
C SER A 16 5.91 -17.15 7.35
N GLU A 17 4.87 -17.05 8.17
CA GLU A 17 3.49 -16.88 7.70
C GLU A 17 3.18 -15.43 7.28
N LYS A 18 3.73 -14.44 8.01
CA LYS A 18 3.40 -13.01 7.83
C LYS A 18 4.53 -12.18 7.21
N THR A 19 5.66 -12.79 6.83
CA THR A 19 6.87 -12.13 6.33
C THR A 19 7.42 -11.07 7.29
N MET A 20 6.57 -10.24 7.89
CA MET A 20 6.93 -9.27 8.92
C MET A 20 5.85 -9.12 10.00
N ALA A 21 6.26 -8.85 11.24
CA ALA A 21 5.35 -8.63 12.36
C ALA A 21 5.81 -7.52 13.29
N ARG A 22 4.84 -6.85 13.94
CA ARG A 22 5.13 -5.89 15.00
C ARG A 22 5.42 -6.60 16.33
N ALA A 23 6.21 -5.94 17.19
CA ALA A 23 6.51 -6.45 18.53
C ALA A 23 5.25 -6.90 19.28
N HIS A 24 4.18 -6.10 19.27
CA HIS A 24 2.95 -6.44 19.97
C HIS A 24 2.24 -7.67 19.38
N GLU A 25 2.35 -7.92 18.08
CA GLU A 25 1.81 -9.12 17.42
C GLU A 25 2.56 -10.36 17.90
N ILE A 26 3.91 -10.28 17.95
CA ILE A 26 4.78 -11.36 18.44
C ILE A 26 4.52 -11.65 19.94
N LEU A 27 4.40 -10.61 20.74
CA LEU A 27 4.14 -10.76 22.20
C LEU A 27 2.76 -11.38 22.47
N LYS A 28 1.76 -11.15 21.64
CA LYS A 28 0.42 -11.79 21.76
C LYS A 28 0.47 -13.31 21.59
N GLU A 29 1.46 -13.85 20.87
CA GLU A 29 1.68 -15.30 20.73
C GLU A 29 2.34 -15.94 21.98
N GLY A 30 2.42 -15.19 23.10
CA GLY A 30 3.03 -15.67 24.34
C GLY A 30 4.56 -15.63 24.36
N VAL A 31 5.17 -14.85 23.47
CA VAL A 31 6.61 -14.59 23.43
C VAL A 31 6.94 -13.46 24.40
N THR A 32 8.03 -13.60 25.17
CA THR A 32 8.52 -12.53 26.05
C THR A 32 9.40 -11.54 25.29
N ALA A 33 9.45 -10.27 25.75
CA ALA A 33 10.33 -9.26 25.21
C ALA A 33 11.82 -9.66 25.26
N ALA A 34 12.21 -10.39 26.31
CA ALA A 34 13.57 -10.92 26.46
C ALA A 34 13.89 -11.97 25.39
N THR A 35 12.94 -12.86 25.06
CA THR A 35 13.13 -13.85 23.99
C THR A 35 13.20 -13.17 22.63
N LEU A 36 12.37 -12.16 22.38
CA LEU A 36 12.41 -11.36 21.16
C LEU A 36 13.77 -10.65 20.97
N ALA A 37 14.29 -10.04 22.04
CA ALA A 37 15.61 -9.40 22.03
C ALA A 37 16.73 -10.39 21.76
N ARG A 38 16.70 -11.59 22.37
CA ARG A 38 17.68 -12.67 22.12
C ARG A 38 17.62 -13.19 20.70
N ALA A 39 16.43 -13.33 20.12
CA ALA A 39 16.26 -13.76 18.73
C ALA A 39 16.89 -12.76 17.74
N VAL A 40 16.81 -11.46 18.02
CA VAL A 40 17.52 -10.42 17.24
C VAL A 40 19.02 -10.52 17.44
N ALA A 41 19.49 -10.61 18.69
CA ALA A 41 20.92 -10.67 19.02
C ALA A 41 21.61 -11.92 18.42
N SER A 42 20.87 -13.04 18.32
CA SER A 42 21.37 -14.28 17.71
C SER A 42 21.26 -14.32 16.17
N GLY A 43 20.74 -13.26 15.53
CA GLY A 43 20.55 -13.20 14.08
C GLY A 43 19.41 -14.09 13.55
N LYS A 44 18.62 -14.74 14.41
CA LYS A 44 17.48 -15.56 13.99
C LYS A 44 16.37 -14.75 13.32
N ILE A 45 16.25 -13.49 13.71
CA ILE A 45 15.36 -12.53 13.12
C ILE A 45 16.07 -11.18 12.95
N GLN A 46 15.60 -10.40 11.99
CA GLN A 46 16.11 -9.05 11.73
C GLN A 46 15.10 -8.00 12.19
N ARG A 47 15.60 -6.95 12.83
CA ARG A 47 14.79 -5.77 13.16
C ARG A 47 14.87 -4.76 12.02
N LEU A 48 13.77 -4.56 11.29
CA LEU A 48 13.68 -3.57 10.21
C LEU A 48 13.69 -2.14 10.75
N THR A 49 12.90 -1.92 11.80
CA THR A 49 12.81 -0.63 12.50
C THR A 49 12.32 -0.86 13.92
N ARG A 50 12.16 0.20 14.72
CA ARG A 50 11.67 0.09 16.10
C ARG A 50 10.31 -0.64 16.15
N GLY A 51 10.33 -1.85 16.72
CA GLY A 51 9.13 -2.67 16.92
C GLY A 51 8.60 -3.37 15.67
N LEU A 52 9.37 -3.49 14.58
CA LEU A 52 9.04 -4.27 13.40
C LEU A 52 10.16 -5.25 13.08
N TYR A 53 9.80 -6.52 12.85
CA TYR A 53 10.73 -7.64 12.70
C TYR A 53 10.37 -8.50 11.49
N GLN A 54 11.38 -9.13 10.89
CA GLN A 54 11.24 -10.11 9.80
C GLN A 54 12.28 -11.22 9.95
N LEU A 55 12.18 -12.26 9.10
CA LEU A 55 13.27 -13.25 8.95
C LEU A 55 14.43 -12.64 8.15
N PRO A 56 15.70 -13.02 8.42
CA PRO A 56 16.87 -12.44 7.74
C PRO A 56 16.86 -12.63 6.23
N ASN A 57 16.27 -13.72 5.75
CA ASN A 57 16.23 -14.09 4.32
C ASN A 57 14.82 -13.93 3.73
N ALA A 58 13.96 -13.06 4.31
CA ALA A 58 12.68 -12.77 3.71
C ALA A 58 12.89 -12.14 2.33
N GLU A 59 12.38 -12.79 1.29
CA GLU A 59 12.41 -12.23 -0.07
C GLU A 59 11.60 -10.93 -0.06
N LEU A 60 12.30 -9.83 -0.29
CA LEU A 60 11.72 -8.52 -0.44
C LEU A 60 11.35 -8.35 -1.92
N ASP A 61 10.14 -8.67 -2.31
CA ASP A 61 9.58 -8.25 -3.58
C ASP A 61 9.25 -6.73 -3.55
N ALA A 62 8.98 -6.15 -4.71
CA ALA A 62 8.63 -4.73 -4.82
C ALA A 62 7.42 -4.37 -3.93
N ASP A 63 6.52 -5.31 -3.72
CA ASP A 63 5.31 -5.12 -2.93
C ASP A 63 5.56 -5.23 -1.42
N SER A 64 6.62 -5.93 -0.98
CA SER A 64 6.98 -6.02 0.44
C SER A 64 7.28 -4.65 1.06
N THR A 65 7.80 -3.71 0.26
CA THR A 65 7.98 -2.31 0.65
C THR A 65 6.66 -1.65 1.03
N LEU A 66 5.56 -1.96 0.31
CA LEU A 66 4.23 -1.42 0.62
C LEU A 66 3.70 -1.98 1.95
N ALA A 67 3.95 -3.26 2.21
CA ALA A 67 3.61 -3.89 3.48
C ALA A 67 4.37 -3.26 4.66
N GLU A 68 5.68 -3.01 4.51
CA GLU A 68 6.49 -2.32 5.52
C GLU A 68 5.94 -0.92 5.80
N VAL A 69 5.70 -0.11 4.76
CA VAL A 69 5.17 1.24 4.89
C VAL A 69 3.80 1.22 5.57
N SER A 70 2.92 0.31 5.18
CA SER A 70 1.59 0.16 5.79
C SER A 70 1.66 -0.20 7.28
N LYS A 71 2.56 -1.08 7.67
CA LYS A 71 2.82 -1.39 9.08
C LYS A 71 3.36 -0.19 9.86
N ARG A 72 4.18 0.65 9.23
CA ARG A 72 4.76 1.86 9.87
C ARG A 72 3.78 3.02 9.93
N ILE A 73 2.87 3.12 8.94
CA ILE A 73 1.86 4.18 8.84
C ILE A 73 0.45 3.55 8.77
N PRO A 74 -0.10 3.04 9.89
CA PRO A 74 -1.37 2.29 9.87
C PRO A 74 -2.59 3.09 9.39
N LYS A 75 -2.52 4.43 9.48
CA LYS A 75 -3.56 5.34 8.98
C LYS A 75 -3.35 5.77 7.53
N GLY A 76 -2.22 5.39 6.92
CA GLY A 76 -1.91 5.70 5.52
C GLY A 76 -2.68 4.81 4.54
N ARG A 77 -2.90 5.32 3.34
CA ARG A 77 -3.42 4.57 2.19
C ARG A 77 -2.43 4.74 1.04
N ILE A 78 -2.08 3.65 0.37
CA ILE A 78 -1.27 3.72 -0.85
C ILE A 78 -2.08 4.42 -1.94
N CYS A 79 -1.49 5.43 -2.60
CA CYS A 79 -2.21 6.32 -3.50
C CYS A 79 -1.36 6.75 -4.71
N MET A 80 -1.94 7.55 -5.58
CA MET A 80 -1.30 8.21 -6.73
C MET A 80 -0.50 7.21 -7.58
N SER A 81 0.73 7.60 -8.01
CA SER A 81 1.57 6.79 -8.88
C SER A 81 1.90 5.42 -8.29
N THR A 82 2.00 5.28 -6.96
CA THR A 82 2.23 3.96 -6.34
C THR A 82 1.01 3.05 -6.47
N ALA A 83 -0.20 3.58 -6.31
CA ALA A 83 -1.42 2.78 -6.52
C ALA A 83 -1.59 2.42 -8.01
N LEU A 84 -1.30 3.34 -8.94
CA LEU A 84 -1.32 3.06 -10.38
C LEU A 84 -0.32 1.96 -10.76
N ALA A 85 0.91 2.02 -10.25
CA ALA A 85 1.93 1.00 -10.48
C ALA A 85 1.53 -0.35 -9.88
N TYR A 86 1.04 -0.37 -8.64
CA TYR A 86 0.55 -1.58 -7.98
C TYR A 86 -0.55 -2.30 -8.79
N HIS A 87 -1.47 -1.53 -9.37
CA HIS A 87 -2.51 -2.09 -10.23
C HIS A 87 -2.02 -2.41 -11.66
N GLY A 88 -0.73 -2.19 -11.98
CA GLY A 88 -0.17 -2.44 -13.31
C GLY A 88 -0.78 -1.55 -14.40
N LEU A 89 -1.08 -0.30 -14.05
CA LEU A 89 -1.65 0.69 -14.97
C LEU A 89 -0.58 1.60 -15.59
N THR A 90 0.64 1.52 -15.11
CA THR A 90 1.80 2.28 -15.59
C THR A 90 3.07 1.49 -15.39
N ASP A 91 4.01 1.61 -16.31
CA ASP A 91 5.35 1.03 -16.21
C ASP A 91 6.31 1.93 -15.40
N GLN A 92 5.84 3.11 -15.02
CA GLN A 92 6.63 4.02 -14.20
C GLN A 92 6.70 3.53 -12.75
N MET A 93 7.90 3.16 -12.31
CA MET A 93 8.15 2.81 -10.91
C MET A 93 8.40 4.09 -10.10
N PRO A 94 7.53 4.45 -9.16
CA PRO A 94 7.71 5.66 -8.35
C PRO A 94 8.91 5.50 -7.41
N ARG A 95 9.79 6.51 -7.40
CA ARG A 95 10.98 6.53 -6.53
C ARG A 95 10.65 6.62 -5.02
N GLN A 96 9.43 6.99 -4.70
CA GLN A 96 8.91 7.14 -3.34
C GLN A 96 7.56 6.47 -3.25
N VAL A 97 7.25 5.86 -2.10
CA VAL A 97 5.91 5.32 -1.84
C VAL A 97 4.95 6.47 -1.53
N TRP A 98 3.94 6.63 -2.35
CA TRP A 98 2.93 7.67 -2.17
C TRP A 98 1.86 7.23 -1.18
N ILE A 99 1.69 8.04 -0.12
CA ILE A 99 0.79 7.74 1.00
C ILE A 99 -0.20 8.89 1.19
N ALA A 100 -1.47 8.56 1.15
CA ALA A 100 -2.55 9.45 1.54
C ALA A 100 -2.77 9.38 3.06
N ILE A 101 -2.85 10.55 3.71
CA ILE A 101 -3.23 10.70 5.12
C ILE A 101 -4.33 11.76 5.25
N GLY A 102 -4.99 11.80 6.41
CA GLY A 102 -5.98 12.83 6.70
C GLY A 102 -5.39 14.23 6.74
N ALA A 103 -6.20 15.23 6.40
CA ALA A 103 -5.75 16.62 6.33
C ALA A 103 -5.14 17.15 7.65
N LYS A 104 -5.58 16.60 8.80
CA LYS A 104 -5.13 16.97 10.14
C LYS A 104 -4.22 15.94 10.80
N ASP A 105 -3.92 14.83 10.12
CA ASP A 105 -3.07 13.79 10.69
C ASP A 105 -1.62 14.27 10.80
N TRP A 106 -0.93 13.75 11.82
CA TRP A 106 0.51 13.98 11.97
C TRP A 106 1.25 13.37 10.78
N GLU A 107 2.23 14.12 10.25
CA GLU A 107 3.05 13.66 9.13
C GLU A 107 4.09 12.64 9.62
N PRO A 108 4.00 11.38 9.15
CA PRO A 108 4.98 10.38 9.53
C PRO A 108 6.34 10.68 8.91
N LYS A 109 7.40 10.50 9.69
CA LYS A 109 8.78 10.59 9.21
C LYS A 109 9.34 9.18 9.06
N LEU A 110 9.80 8.85 7.87
CA LEU A 110 10.52 7.62 7.57
C LEU A 110 11.82 7.96 6.87
N ASP A 111 12.93 7.42 7.39
CA ASP A 111 14.23 7.55 6.75
C ASP A 111 14.32 6.63 5.52
N PHE A 112 13.75 5.43 5.65
CA PHE A 112 13.62 4.43 4.58
C PHE A 112 12.43 3.51 4.88
N PRO A 113 11.67 3.05 3.88
CA PRO A 113 11.69 3.52 2.48
C PRO A 113 11.23 4.98 2.35
N SER A 114 11.69 5.64 1.29
CA SER A 114 11.30 7.02 0.99
C SER A 114 9.81 7.11 0.70
N ILE A 115 9.13 8.04 1.36
CA ILE A 115 7.68 8.24 1.21
C ILE A 115 7.36 9.64 0.72
N ARG A 116 6.25 9.77 0.02
CA ARG A 116 5.64 11.05 -0.35
C ARG A 116 4.23 11.15 0.19
N ILE A 117 3.96 12.16 0.99
CA ILE A 117 2.68 12.33 1.66
C ILE A 117 1.74 13.18 0.81
N VAL A 118 0.49 12.73 0.69
CA VAL A 118 -0.62 13.48 0.12
C VAL A 118 -1.70 13.61 1.20
N ARG A 119 -2.28 14.81 1.34
CA ARG A 119 -3.31 15.08 2.34
C ARG A 119 -4.68 15.15 1.71
N PHE A 120 -5.59 14.30 2.17
CA PHE A 120 -6.99 14.34 1.76
C PHE A 120 -7.93 14.69 2.91
N ARG A 121 -9.02 15.37 2.58
CA ARG A 121 -10.18 15.50 3.48
C ARG A 121 -10.86 14.14 3.62
N LYS A 122 -11.52 13.91 4.76
CA LYS A 122 -12.08 12.62 5.14
C LYS A 122 -12.89 11.90 4.04
N PRO A 123 -13.84 12.54 3.31
CA PRO A 123 -14.59 11.85 2.27
C PRO A 123 -13.69 11.24 1.19
N TYR A 124 -12.68 11.98 0.74
CA TYR A 124 -11.75 11.52 -0.30
C TYR A 124 -10.70 10.53 0.22
N LEU A 125 -10.37 10.60 1.51
CA LEU A 125 -9.41 9.70 2.14
C LEU A 125 -9.96 8.27 2.28
N GLU A 126 -11.26 8.15 2.55
CA GLU A 126 -11.91 6.86 2.84
C GLU A 126 -12.56 6.23 1.61
N TYR A 127 -12.80 7.02 0.56
CA TYR A 127 -13.41 6.56 -0.68
C TYR A 127 -12.46 5.63 -1.46
N GLY A 128 -12.99 4.49 -1.93
CA GLY A 128 -12.29 3.57 -2.82
C GLY A 128 -11.05 2.92 -2.20
N VAL A 129 -11.03 2.69 -0.89
CA VAL A 129 -9.95 1.97 -0.19
C VAL A 129 -10.22 0.48 -0.26
N GLU A 130 -9.30 -0.28 -0.85
CA GLU A 130 -9.27 -1.74 -0.86
C GLU A 130 -8.16 -2.25 0.05
N ARG A 131 -8.32 -3.48 0.56
CA ARG A 131 -7.33 -4.13 1.41
C ARG A 131 -6.73 -5.32 0.68
N HIS A 132 -5.46 -5.20 0.33
CA HIS A 132 -4.70 -6.23 -0.36
C HIS A 132 -3.77 -6.94 0.62
N MET A 133 -3.75 -8.27 0.58
CA MET A 133 -2.82 -9.05 1.40
C MET A 133 -1.46 -9.10 0.72
N ILE A 134 -0.48 -8.38 1.24
CA ILE A 134 0.89 -8.32 0.74
C ILE A 134 1.82 -8.78 1.86
N SER A 135 2.60 -9.83 1.61
CA SER A 135 3.52 -10.39 2.62
C SER A 135 2.84 -10.61 3.99
N GLY A 136 1.59 -11.12 3.99
CA GLY A 136 0.80 -11.35 5.21
C GLY A 136 0.31 -10.09 5.92
N VAL A 137 0.42 -8.91 5.29
CA VAL A 137 -0.05 -7.62 5.81
C VAL A 137 -1.24 -7.13 5.00
N ALA A 138 -2.32 -6.73 5.66
CA ALA A 138 -3.46 -6.07 5.02
C ALA A 138 -3.09 -4.62 4.69
N VAL A 139 -2.68 -4.37 3.45
CA VAL A 139 -2.25 -3.05 2.95
C VAL A 139 -3.44 -2.31 2.37
N PRO A 140 -3.82 -1.13 2.89
CA PRO A 140 -4.86 -0.30 2.31
C PRO A 140 -4.32 0.44 1.08
N ILE A 141 -4.88 0.13 -0.09
CA ILE A 141 -4.53 0.71 -1.38
C ILE A 141 -5.80 1.29 -2.01
N TYR A 142 -5.70 2.41 -2.69
CA TYR A 142 -6.84 2.92 -3.46
C TYR A 142 -7.16 2.02 -4.65
N SER A 143 -8.45 1.78 -4.89
CA SER A 143 -8.96 1.05 -6.05
C SER A 143 -8.49 1.67 -7.37
N VAL A 144 -8.53 0.91 -8.44
CA VAL A 144 -8.22 1.38 -9.80
C VAL A 144 -8.97 2.67 -10.13
N ALA A 145 -10.30 2.67 -9.94
CA ALA A 145 -11.14 3.82 -10.25
C ALA A 145 -10.78 5.06 -9.42
N LYS A 146 -10.52 4.88 -8.12
CA LYS A 146 -10.09 5.96 -7.23
C LYS A 146 -8.72 6.50 -7.60
N ALA A 147 -7.74 5.63 -7.86
CA ALA A 147 -6.39 6.03 -8.23
C ALA A 147 -6.36 6.84 -9.53
N LEU A 148 -7.18 6.46 -10.53
CA LEU A 148 -7.38 7.20 -11.77
C LEU A 148 -8.02 8.57 -11.50
N ALA A 149 -9.10 8.62 -10.73
CA ALA A 149 -9.75 9.90 -10.38
C ALA A 149 -8.78 10.87 -9.70
N ASP A 150 -7.97 10.38 -8.76
CA ASP A 150 -6.96 11.20 -8.08
C ASP A 150 -5.86 11.69 -9.04
N ALA A 151 -5.40 10.85 -9.97
CA ALA A 151 -4.40 11.23 -10.96
C ALA A 151 -4.90 12.35 -11.87
N PHE A 152 -6.15 12.24 -12.38
CA PHE A 152 -6.75 13.28 -13.20
C PHE A 152 -7.01 14.58 -12.45
N ARG A 153 -7.38 14.49 -11.18
CA ARG A 153 -7.64 15.66 -10.33
C ARG A 153 -6.37 16.41 -9.95
N ASN A 154 -5.23 15.73 -9.87
CA ASN A 154 -4.00 16.29 -9.34
C ASN A 154 -2.86 16.33 -10.38
N PRO A 155 -2.97 17.11 -11.48
CA PRO A 155 -1.99 17.11 -12.57
C PRO A 155 -0.60 17.61 -12.19
N LYS A 156 -0.47 18.25 -11.02
CA LYS A 156 0.83 18.65 -10.44
C LYS A 156 1.55 17.50 -9.72
N LEU A 157 0.84 16.42 -9.40
CA LEU A 157 1.36 15.26 -8.69
C LEU A 157 1.57 14.06 -9.62
N VAL A 158 0.68 13.88 -10.59
CA VAL A 158 0.75 12.84 -11.62
C VAL A 158 0.59 13.51 -12.98
N ASP A 159 1.56 13.34 -13.85
CA ASP A 159 1.53 13.91 -15.18
C ASP A 159 0.29 13.46 -15.97
N ARG A 160 -0.26 14.36 -16.77
CA ARG A 160 -1.46 14.10 -17.55
C ARG A 160 -1.30 12.93 -18.51
N SER A 161 -0.14 12.76 -19.12
CA SER A 161 0.18 11.63 -20.00
C SER A 161 0.06 10.31 -19.24
N VAL A 162 0.65 10.22 -18.04
CA VAL A 162 0.57 9.03 -17.16
C VAL A 162 -0.87 8.72 -16.79
N ALA A 163 -1.65 9.74 -16.41
CA ALA A 163 -3.06 9.55 -16.08
C ALA A 163 -3.88 9.01 -17.27
N ILE A 164 -3.63 9.52 -18.50
CA ILE A 164 -4.30 9.08 -19.73
C ILE A 164 -3.89 7.65 -20.10
N GLU A 165 -2.62 7.31 -20.03
CA GLU A 165 -2.11 5.96 -20.29
C GLU A 165 -2.67 4.96 -19.26
N SER A 166 -2.68 5.34 -17.99
CA SER A 166 -3.26 4.52 -16.92
C SER A 166 -4.76 4.27 -17.13
N LEU A 167 -5.50 5.28 -17.61
CA LEU A 167 -6.94 5.13 -17.93
C LEU A 167 -7.12 4.14 -19.09
N ARG A 168 -6.32 4.27 -20.15
CA ARG A 168 -6.34 3.34 -21.30
C ARG A 168 -6.00 1.92 -20.85
N SER A 169 -4.95 1.75 -20.05
CA SER A 169 -4.55 0.44 -19.48
C SER A 169 -5.67 -0.19 -18.65
N ALA A 170 -6.33 0.59 -17.80
CA ALA A 170 -7.43 0.10 -16.97
C ALA A 170 -8.61 -0.42 -17.79
N ILE A 171 -8.99 0.29 -18.85
CA ILE A 171 -10.08 -0.11 -19.76
C ILE A 171 -9.68 -1.34 -20.58
N THR A 172 -8.50 -1.30 -21.22
CA THR A 172 -8.00 -2.40 -22.09
C THR A 172 -7.82 -3.70 -21.29
N GLN A 173 -7.27 -3.60 -20.08
CA GLN A 173 -7.06 -4.74 -19.19
C GLN A 173 -8.33 -5.12 -18.38
N ARG A 174 -9.45 -4.41 -18.55
CA ARG A 174 -10.71 -4.62 -17.83
C ARG A 174 -10.54 -4.64 -16.31
N LYS A 175 -9.65 -3.80 -15.77
CA LYS A 175 -9.38 -3.71 -14.33
C LYS A 175 -10.43 -2.90 -13.55
N ALA A 176 -11.18 -2.07 -14.25
CA ALA A 176 -12.39 -1.40 -13.76
C ALA A 176 -13.29 -1.12 -14.95
N SER A 177 -14.58 -1.15 -14.72
CA SER A 177 -15.57 -0.78 -15.75
C SER A 177 -15.61 0.72 -15.99
N PRO A 178 -15.97 1.18 -17.21
CA PRO A 178 -16.16 2.61 -17.47
C PRO A 178 -17.13 3.29 -16.50
N SER A 179 -18.17 2.59 -16.06
CA SER A 179 -19.14 3.10 -15.10
C SER A 179 -18.55 3.31 -13.71
N GLU A 180 -17.75 2.37 -13.21
CA GLU A 180 -17.03 2.53 -11.93
C GLU A 180 -16.03 3.68 -11.98
N ILE A 181 -15.30 3.82 -13.09
CA ILE A 181 -14.36 4.93 -13.31
C ILE A 181 -15.10 6.27 -13.36
N ALA A 182 -16.23 6.34 -14.08
CA ALA A 182 -17.07 7.54 -14.15
C ALA A 182 -17.61 7.94 -12.77
N GLN A 183 -18.13 6.97 -12.02
CA GLN A 183 -18.65 7.22 -10.67
C GLN A 183 -17.56 7.75 -9.74
N ALA A 184 -16.39 7.10 -9.72
CA ALA A 184 -15.26 7.56 -8.91
C ALA A 184 -14.79 8.97 -9.32
N ALA A 185 -14.82 9.27 -10.62
CA ALA A 185 -14.48 10.61 -11.11
C ALA A 185 -15.46 11.67 -10.62
N VAL A 186 -16.76 11.36 -10.55
CA VAL A 186 -17.78 12.25 -9.99
C VAL A 186 -17.54 12.45 -8.50
N ASP A 187 -17.45 11.36 -7.73
CA ASP A 187 -17.34 11.39 -6.28
C ASP A 187 -16.04 12.07 -5.80
N CYS A 188 -14.97 11.92 -6.58
CA CYS A 188 -13.68 12.54 -6.28
C CYS A 188 -13.49 13.93 -6.92
N GLY A 189 -14.47 14.44 -7.68
CA GLY A 189 -14.41 15.76 -8.33
C GLY A 189 -13.41 15.84 -9.49
N ALA A 190 -13.16 14.72 -10.17
CA ALA A 190 -12.31 14.61 -11.35
C ALA A 190 -13.11 14.58 -12.66
N TRP A 191 -14.45 14.43 -12.60
CA TRP A 191 -15.31 14.17 -13.74
C TRP A 191 -15.10 15.15 -14.91
N LYS A 192 -15.13 16.46 -14.61
CA LYS A 192 -14.97 17.49 -15.64
C LYS A 192 -13.70 17.33 -16.47
N VAL A 193 -12.63 16.83 -15.85
CA VAL A 193 -11.32 16.71 -16.48
C VAL A 193 -11.11 15.34 -17.12
N MET A 194 -11.68 14.27 -16.55
CA MET A 194 -11.52 12.89 -17.01
C MET A 194 -12.50 12.54 -18.12
N ARG A 195 -13.72 13.08 -18.10
CA ARG A 195 -14.82 12.74 -19.02
C ARG A 195 -14.41 12.68 -20.49
N PRO A 196 -13.75 13.70 -21.09
CA PRO A 196 -13.43 13.68 -22.51
C PRO A 196 -12.56 12.48 -22.92
N TYR A 197 -11.65 12.08 -22.03
CA TYR A 197 -10.74 10.93 -22.27
C TYR A 197 -11.48 9.61 -22.12
N LEU A 198 -12.34 9.48 -21.10
CA LEU A 198 -13.14 8.29 -20.87
C LEU A 198 -14.10 8.04 -22.05
N GLU A 199 -14.85 9.07 -22.48
CA GLU A 199 -15.76 8.98 -23.62
C GLU A 199 -15.01 8.60 -24.91
N ALA A 200 -13.88 9.23 -25.21
CA ALA A 200 -13.08 8.92 -26.38
C ALA A 200 -12.58 7.46 -26.42
N MET A 201 -12.30 6.88 -25.24
CA MET A 201 -11.78 5.50 -25.16
C MET A 201 -12.90 4.44 -25.15
N THR A 202 -14.14 4.83 -24.79
CA THR A 202 -15.28 3.90 -24.71
C THR A 202 -16.17 3.90 -25.95
N HIS A 203 -16.12 4.97 -26.80
CA HIS A 203 -16.90 5.04 -28.03
C HIS A 203 -16.24 4.34 -29.23
N ASN A 204 -14.99 3.93 -29.13
CA ASN A 204 -14.21 3.28 -30.19
C ASN A 204 -14.06 1.76 -29.99
N GLY A 205 -14.93 1.13 -29.21
CA GLY A 205 -14.96 -0.31 -28.96
C GLY A 205 -16.28 -0.97 -29.37
#